data_ef60b5a01306ad31856214975fea8c11
#
_entry.id   ef60b5a01306ad31856214975fea8c11
#
_cell.length_a   1.000
_cell.length_b   1.000
_cell.length_c   1.000
_cell.angle_alpha   90.00
_cell.angle_beta   90.00
_cell.angle_gamma   90.00
#
_symmetry.space_group_name_H-M   'P 1'
#
loop_
_entity.id
_entity.type
_entity.pdbx_description
1 polymer ?
#
loop_
_entity_poly.entity_id
_entity_poly.type
_entity_poly.pdbx_seq_one_letter_code
_entity_poly.pdbx_strand_id
1 'polypeptide(L)'
;ARQHQRQKRVGGFLMEFEKAGLSYHVLVRSAADSKDTEIPNIESEYRMGYDLTVELLREGQPVTAIAALNDMMAFGAMDALLERQYRIPGDISVVGCDNTLFSRFHTIGLTTVEHFVDQKGRDACDIILRKIESQKSYRKGDEPTSIYHIEYEPRLIVRGSTGYAPDAVSYT
;
A
#
# COMPACT_ATOMS: atom_id res chain seq x y z
N ALA A 1 -16.15 -2.20 -2.23
CA ALA A 1 -15.03 -2.25 -3.20
C ALA A 1 -13.66 -2.03 -2.52
N ARG A 2 -13.46 -0.98 -1.70
CA ARG A 2 -12.17 -0.68 -1.03
C ARG A 2 -11.73 -1.78 -0.05
N GLN A 3 -12.63 -2.31 0.76
CA GLN A 3 -12.34 -3.37 1.73
C GLN A 3 -11.84 -4.65 1.03
N HIS A 4 -12.43 -5.03 -0.09
CA HIS A 4 -12.01 -6.17 -0.87
C HIS A 4 -10.59 -6.02 -1.46
N GLN A 5 -10.22 -4.83 -1.94
CA GLN A 5 -8.85 -4.58 -2.43
C GLN A 5 -7.82 -4.60 -1.30
N ARG A 6 -8.15 -4.07 -0.11
CA ARG A 6 -7.29 -4.16 1.08
C ARG A 6 -7.05 -5.62 1.47
N GLN A 7 -8.10 -6.42 1.51
CA GLN A 7 -7.99 -7.86 1.80
C GLN A 7 -7.12 -8.60 0.80
N LYS A 8 -7.21 -8.28 -0.51
CA LYS A 8 -6.36 -8.88 -1.53
C LYS A 8 -4.88 -8.51 -1.37
N ARG A 9 -4.56 -7.26 -1.02
CA ARG A 9 -3.16 -6.83 -0.76
C ARG A 9 -2.59 -7.59 0.43
N VAL A 10 -3.31 -7.63 1.55
CA VAL A 10 -2.89 -8.38 2.74
C VAL A 10 -2.75 -9.87 2.42
N GLY A 11 -3.74 -10.47 1.76
CA GLY A 11 -3.71 -11.88 1.38
C GLY A 11 -2.53 -12.24 0.48
N GLY A 12 -2.21 -11.39 -0.52
CA GLY A 12 -1.04 -11.59 -1.37
C GLY A 12 0.27 -11.56 -0.58
N PHE A 13 0.40 -10.60 0.34
CA PHE A 13 1.57 -10.49 1.22
C PHE A 13 1.73 -11.74 2.10
N LEU A 14 0.66 -12.15 2.78
CA LEU A 14 0.67 -13.35 3.63
C LEU A 14 1.00 -14.62 2.84
N MET A 15 0.48 -14.76 1.64
CA MET A 15 0.75 -15.92 0.78
C MET A 15 2.24 -16.03 0.40
N GLU A 16 2.93 -14.91 0.15
CA GLU A 16 4.36 -14.95 -0.13
C GLU A 16 5.20 -15.31 1.10
N PHE A 17 4.81 -14.84 2.30
CA PHE A 17 5.43 -15.28 3.55
C PHE A 17 5.20 -16.77 3.83
N GLU A 18 4.01 -17.29 3.54
CA GLU A 18 3.70 -18.72 3.65
C GLU A 18 4.57 -19.55 2.71
N LYS A 19 4.69 -19.16 1.44
CA LYS A 19 5.57 -19.82 0.47
C LYS A 19 7.03 -19.84 0.89
N ALA A 20 7.47 -18.77 1.58
CA ALA A 20 8.83 -18.67 2.12
C ALA A 20 9.02 -19.42 3.44
N GLY A 21 7.97 -20.02 4.02
CA GLY A 21 8.02 -20.68 5.33
C GLY A 21 8.13 -19.72 6.52
N LEU A 22 7.74 -18.45 6.33
CA LEU A 22 7.90 -17.35 7.30
C LEU A 22 6.58 -16.84 7.85
N SER A 23 5.48 -17.54 7.68
CA SER A 23 4.13 -17.09 8.08
C SER A 23 3.99 -16.77 9.57
N TYR A 24 4.73 -17.46 10.43
CA TYR A 24 4.74 -17.24 11.88
C TYR A 24 5.48 -15.95 12.32
N HIS A 25 6.17 -15.28 11.41
CA HIS A 25 6.83 -14.01 11.66
C HIS A 25 5.97 -12.79 11.29
N VAL A 26 4.73 -12.99 10.82
CA VAL A 26 3.87 -11.92 10.33
C VAL A 26 2.77 -11.62 11.34
N LEU A 27 2.70 -10.37 11.78
CA LEU A 27 1.62 -9.82 12.59
C LEU A 27 0.76 -8.89 11.72
N VAL A 28 -0.55 -9.16 11.65
CA VAL A 28 -1.49 -8.26 10.95
C VAL A 28 -2.20 -7.39 11.98
N ARG A 29 -2.20 -6.08 11.73
CA ARG A 29 -2.93 -5.09 12.52
C ARG A 29 -3.91 -4.33 11.62
N SER A 30 -5.13 -4.16 12.11
CA SER A 30 -6.14 -3.33 11.46
C SER A 30 -6.91 -2.57 12.53
N ALA A 31 -7.27 -1.33 12.26
CA ALA A 31 -8.25 -0.66 13.10
C ALA A 31 -9.54 -1.48 13.07
N ALA A 32 -10.09 -1.79 14.24
CA ALA A 32 -11.44 -2.33 14.32
C ALA A 32 -12.36 -1.42 13.50
N ASP A 33 -13.23 -2.02 12.69
CA ASP A 33 -14.16 -1.26 11.84
C ASP A 33 -14.83 -0.18 12.69
N SER A 34 -14.26 1.02 12.65
CA SER A 34 -14.92 2.18 13.24
C SER A 34 -16.21 2.31 12.45
N LYS A 35 -17.35 2.35 13.16
CA LYS A 35 -18.66 2.60 12.57
C LYS A 35 -18.78 3.99 11.95
N ASP A 36 -17.64 4.69 11.79
CA ASP A 36 -17.56 5.97 11.15
C ASP A 36 -17.83 5.79 9.66
N THR A 37 -19.01 6.20 9.27
CA THR A 37 -19.50 6.31 7.90
C THR A 37 -18.71 7.34 7.08
N GLU A 38 -17.66 7.92 7.63
CA GLU A 38 -16.82 8.88 6.93
C GLU A 38 -15.94 8.18 5.90
N ILE A 39 -15.92 8.75 4.72
CA ILE A 39 -15.01 8.32 3.65
C ILE A 39 -13.58 8.55 4.15
N PRO A 40 -12.75 7.49 4.26
CA PRO A 40 -11.36 7.66 4.67
C PRO A 40 -10.67 8.73 3.81
N ASN A 41 -10.15 9.74 4.45
CA ASN A 41 -9.38 10.80 3.83
C ASN A 41 -7.88 10.62 4.13
N ILE A 42 -7.05 11.45 3.52
CA ILE A 42 -5.59 11.40 3.67
C ILE A 42 -5.17 11.48 5.15
N GLU A 43 -5.82 12.36 5.93
CA GLU A 43 -5.50 12.55 7.34
C GLU A 43 -5.88 11.32 8.19
N SER A 44 -7.05 10.73 7.94
CA SER A 44 -7.50 9.54 8.68
C SER A 44 -6.62 8.32 8.39
N GLU A 45 -6.14 8.17 7.15
CA GLU A 45 -5.21 7.09 6.78
C GLU A 45 -3.84 7.28 7.45
N TYR A 46 -3.32 8.52 7.47
CA TYR A 46 -2.10 8.84 8.20
C TYR A 46 -2.23 8.54 9.69
N ARG A 47 -3.30 9.04 10.35
CA ARG A 47 -3.56 8.78 11.78
C ARG A 47 -3.68 7.30 12.08
N MET A 48 -4.36 6.53 11.24
CA MET A 48 -4.48 5.08 11.39
C MET A 48 -3.10 4.40 11.38
N GLY A 49 -2.23 4.76 10.46
CA GLY A 49 -0.87 4.22 10.41
C GLY A 49 -0.07 4.56 11.67
N TYR A 50 -0.18 5.81 12.14
CA TYR A 50 0.45 6.26 13.37
C TYR A 50 -0.06 5.49 14.60
N ASP A 51 -1.37 5.44 14.81
CA ASP A 51 -1.98 4.83 16.00
C ASP A 51 -1.72 3.33 16.08
N LEU A 52 -1.86 2.60 14.96
CA LEU A 52 -1.56 1.17 14.89
C LEU A 52 -0.09 0.87 15.19
N THR A 53 0.82 1.75 14.76
CA THR A 53 2.24 1.59 15.07
C THR A 53 2.51 1.85 16.56
N VAL A 54 1.87 2.86 17.14
CA VAL A 54 1.97 3.13 18.58
C VAL A 54 1.47 1.93 19.40
N GLU A 55 0.35 1.34 19.02
CA GLU A 55 -0.18 0.13 19.68
C GLU A 55 0.80 -1.05 19.56
N LEU A 56 1.29 -1.31 18.35
CA LEU A 56 2.24 -2.38 18.08
C LEU A 56 3.49 -2.27 18.95
N LEU A 57 4.06 -1.06 19.06
CA LEU A 57 5.24 -0.83 19.89
C LEU A 57 4.97 -1.00 21.38
N ARG A 58 3.75 -0.64 21.85
CA ARG A 58 3.34 -0.86 23.25
C ARG A 58 3.19 -2.33 23.62
N GLU A 59 2.83 -3.17 22.67
CA GLU A 59 2.75 -4.62 22.90
C GLU A 59 4.12 -5.26 23.12
N GLY A 60 5.22 -4.56 22.83
CA GLY A 60 6.58 -5.04 23.05
C GLY A 60 7.00 -6.20 22.14
N GLN A 61 6.26 -6.46 21.08
CA GLN A 61 6.62 -7.48 20.10
C GLN A 61 7.85 -7.04 19.29
N PRO A 62 8.82 -7.95 19.07
CA PRO A 62 9.96 -7.63 18.23
C PRO A 62 9.51 -7.45 16.77
N VAL A 63 9.66 -6.25 16.23
CA VAL A 63 9.28 -5.91 14.86
C VAL A 63 10.47 -5.31 14.14
N THR A 64 10.82 -5.85 12.98
CA THR A 64 11.92 -5.36 12.15
C THR A 64 11.45 -4.70 10.86
N ALA A 65 10.17 -4.88 10.50
CA ALA A 65 9.60 -4.25 9.32
C ALA A 65 8.10 -4.00 9.48
N ILE A 66 7.62 -2.91 8.87
CA ILE A 66 6.20 -2.56 8.77
C ILE A 66 5.85 -2.42 7.30
N ALA A 67 4.85 -3.19 6.84
CA ALA A 67 4.23 -3.04 5.52
C ALA A 67 2.87 -2.36 5.67
N ALA A 68 2.77 -1.12 5.21
CA ALA A 68 1.54 -0.35 5.24
C ALA A 68 0.73 -0.54 3.95
N LEU A 69 -0.60 -0.48 4.07
CA LEU A 69 -1.49 -0.67 2.92
C LEU A 69 -1.40 0.44 1.87
N ASN A 70 -0.97 1.63 2.27
CA ASN A 70 -0.71 2.76 1.38
C ASN A 70 0.38 3.67 1.95
N ASP A 71 0.82 4.65 1.16
CA ASP A 71 1.89 5.57 1.54
C ASP A 71 1.51 6.46 2.72
N MET A 72 0.23 6.87 2.84
CA MET A 72 -0.19 7.74 3.95
C MET A 72 -0.14 7.03 5.30
N MET A 73 -0.56 5.77 5.34
CA MET A 73 -0.38 4.93 6.53
C MET A 73 1.11 4.69 6.83
N ALA A 74 1.94 4.52 5.79
CA ALA A 74 3.38 4.38 5.96
C ALA A 74 4.00 5.63 6.59
N PHE A 75 3.61 6.83 6.18
CA PHE A 75 4.10 8.08 6.78
C PHE A 75 3.70 8.20 8.25
N GLY A 76 2.44 7.87 8.58
CA GLY A 76 2.01 7.83 9.98
C GLY A 76 2.84 6.85 10.81
N ALA A 77 3.12 5.67 10.28
CA ALA A 77 3.98 4.70 10.92
C ALA A 77 5.42 5.22 11.11
N MET A 78 5.99 5.86 10.07
CA MET A 78 7.34 6.44 10.15
C MET A 78 7.42 7.51 11.22
N ASP A 79 6.46 8.41 11.30
CA ASP A 79 6.46 9.49 12.32
C ASP A 79 6.31 8.90 13.73
N ALA A 80 5.45 7.89 13.93
CA ALA A 80 5.32 7.18 15.19
C ALA A 80 6.62 6.51 15.65
N LEU A 81 7.39 5.96 14.71
CA LEU A 81 8.72 5.38 14.96
C LEU A 81 9.75 6.44 15.33
N LEU A 82 9.85 7.51 14.51
CA LEU A 82 10.83 8.59 14.70
C LEU A 82 10.62 9.34 16.03
N GLU A 83 9.38 9.64 16.42
CA GLU A 83 9.06 10.24 17.72
C GLU A 83 9.51 9.37 18.90
N ARG A 84 9.60 8.06 18.70
CA ARG A 84 10.07 7.10 19.71
C ARG A 84 11.53 6.73 19.54
N GLN A 85 12.26 7.51 18.72
CA GLN A 85 13.70 7.39 18.51
C GLN A 85 14.14 6.08 17.82
N TYR A 86 13.23 5.36 17.14
CA TYR A 86 13.62 4.27 16.27
C TYR A 86 14.25 4.81 14.98
N ARG A 87 15.29 4.16 14.53
CA ARG A 87 15.97 4.48 13.27
C ARG A 87 15.29 3.75 12.11
N ILE A 88 14.98 4.49 11.05
CA ILE A 88 14.46 3.93 9.80
C ILE A 88 15.55 4.10 8.73
N PRO A 89 16.03 3.02 8.11
CA PRO A 89 15.64 1.60 8.24
C PRO A 89 16.43 0.84 9.32
N GLY A 90 17.30 1.49 10.10
CA GLY A 90 18.30 0.83 10.94
C GLY A 90 17.72 -0.12 11.99
N ASP A 91 16.59 0.22 12.59
CA ASP A 91 15.90 -0.62 13.58
C ASP A 91 14.65 -1.26 12.97
N ILE A 92 13.87 -0.49 12.20
CA ILE A 92 12.63 -0.94 11.58
C ILE A 92 12.55 -0.41 10.15
N SER A 93 12.37 -1.30 9.19
CA SER A 93 12.08 -0.96 7.80
C SER A 93 10.59 -0.62 7.61
N VAL A 94 10.28 0.34 6.71
CA VAL A 94 8.90 0.70 6.39
C VAL A 94 8.70 0.65 4.87
N VAL A 95 7.62 -0.02 4.42
CA VAL A 95 7.22 -0.05 3.02
C VAL A 95 5.77 0.40 2.88
N GLY A 96 5.49 1.23 1.87
CA GLY A 96 4.16 1.69 1.50
C GLY A 96 3.64 1.09 0.20
N CYS A 97 2.55 1.65 -0.30
CA CYS A 97 1.97 1.35 -1.61
C CYS A 97 1.30 2.61 -2.13
N ASP A 98 1.43 2.90 -3.40
CA ASP A 98 0.82 3.89 -4.28
C ASP A 98 1.87 4.77 -4.98
N ASN A 99 3.12 4.86 -4.51
CA ASN A 99 4.20 5.71 -5.00
C ASN A 99 3.74 7.17 -5.18
N THR A 100 3.10 7.70 -4.15
CA THR A 100 2.64 9.09 -4.13
C THR A 100 3.81 10.07 -4.24
N LEU A 101 3.52 11.31 -4.62
CA LEU A 101 4.56 12.35 -4.73
C LEU A 101 5.33 12.51 -3.41
N PHE A 102 4.64 12.44 -2.28
CA PHE A 102 5.24 12.59 -0.95
C PHE A 102 6.25 11.48 -0.62
N SER A 103 6.12 10.28 -1.21
CA SER A 103 7.07 9.19 -0.98
C SER A 103 8.51 9.54 -1.39
N ARG A 104 8.68 10.52 -2.28
CA ARG A 104 9.99 11.01 -2.75
C ARG A 104 10.54 12.15 -1.89
N PHE A 105 9.67 12.96 -1.31
CA PHE A 105 10.06 14.19 -0.60
C PHE A 105 10.20 14.02 0.90
N HIS A 106 9.78 12.90 1.45
CA HIS A 106 10.05 12.59 2.86
C HIS A 106 11.57 12.48 3.08
N THR A 107 12.06 12.97 4.22
CA THR A 107 13.51 13.02 4.56
C THR A 107 14.21 11.67 4.37
N ILE A 108 13.51 10.56 4.66
CA ILE A 108 14.06 9.21 4.52
C ILE A 108 13.74 8.60 3.15
N GLY A 109 12.82 9.15 2.36
CA GLY A 109 12.37 8.56 1.09
C GLY A 109 11.70 7.19 1.29
N LEU A 110 10.40 7.10 1.06
CA LEU A 110 9.62 5.89 1.31
C LEU A 110 9.77 4.87 0.18
N THR A 111 10.21 3.65 0.51
CA THR A 111 10.09 2.48 -0.35
C THR A 111 8.62 2.13 -0.51
N THR A 112 8.14 1.96 -1.74
CA THR A 112 6.72 1.80 -2.02
C THR A 112 6.46 1.00 -3.27
N VAL A 113 5.26 0.45 -3.42
CA VAL A 113 4.83 -0.25 -4.62
C VAL A 113 4.16 0.73 -5.58
N GLU A 114 4.69 0.87 -6.79
CA GLU A 114 4.10 1.59 -7.90
C GLU A 114 3.08 0.71 -8.62
N HIS A 115 1.84 1.15 -8.74
CA HIS A 115 0.81 0.46 -9.50
C HIS A 115 0.15 1.31 -10.59
N PHE A 116 0.86 2.35 -11.03
CA PHE A 116 0.56 3.14 -12.24
C PHE A 116 -0.81 3.83 -12.25
N VAL A 117 -1.18 4.51 -11.16
CA VAL A 117 -2.48 5.19 -11.03
C VAL A 117 -2.71 6.19 -12.15
N ASP A 118 -1.70 7.03 -12.46
CA ASP A 118 -1.79 8.04 -13.50
C ASP A 118 -1.98 7.43 -14.90
N GLN A 119 -1.26 6.33 -15.18
CA GLN A 119 -1.38 5.64 -16.47
C GLN A 119 -2.76 4.99 -16.60
N LYS A 120 -3.25 4.35 -15.54
CA LYS A 120 -4.61 3.79 -15.50
C LYS A 120 -5.68 4.84 -15.78
N GLY A 121 -5.50 6.05 -15.22
CA GLY A 121 -6.39 7.18 -15.46
C GLY A 121 -6.41 7.59 -16.94
N ARG A 122 -5.23 7.74 -17.54
CA ARG A 122 -5.09 8.07 -18.98
C ARG A 122 -5.70 7.00 -19.87
N ASP A 123 -5.34 5.74 -19.66
CA ASP A 123 -5.82 4.62 -20.48
C ASP A 123 -7.33 4.44 -20.37
N ALA A 124 -7.90 4.65 -19.18
CA ALA A 124 -9.35 4.63 -18.99
C ALA A 124 -10.04 5.74 -19.79
N CYS A 125 -9.50 6.99 -19.78
CA CYS A 125 -10.02 8.08 -20.58
C CYS A 125 -9.94 7.77 -22.09
N ASP A 126 -8.81 7.26 -22.56
CA ASP A 126 -8.62 6.91 -23.96
C ASP A 126 -9.61 5.82 -24.41
N ILE A 127 -9.85 4.81 -23.58
CA ILE A 127 -10.86 3.77 -23.87
C ILE A 127 -12.25 4.37 -23.97
N ILE A 128 -12.62 5.27 -23.04
CA ILE A 128 -13.92 5.93 -23.05
C ILE A 128 -14.09 6.77 -24.32
N LEU A 129 -13.09 7.57 -24.68
CA LEU A 129 -13.13 8.42 -25.88
C LEU A 129 -13.30 7.57 -27.15
N ARG A 130 -12.52 6.49 -27.30
CA ARG A 130 -12.65 5.55 -28.44
C ARG A 130 -14.04 4.93 -28.49
N LYS A 131 -14.63 4.55 -27.34
CA LYS A 131 -15.99 4.01 -27.30
C LYS A 131 -17.04 5.05 -27.72
N ILE A 132 -16.91 6.30 -27.31
CA ILE A 132 -17.81 7.39 -27.70
C ILE A 132 -17.71 7.65 -29.20
N GLU A 133 -16.50 7.67 -29.76
CA GLU A 133 -16.28 7.87 -31.19
C GLU A 133 -16.83 6.72 -32.01
N SER A 134 -16.61 5.49 -31.59
CA SER A 134 -17.17 4.31 -32.26
C SER A 134 -18.70 4.30 -32.23
N GLN A 135 -19.34 4.69 -31.13
CA GLN A 135 -20.79 4.76 -31.03
C GLN A 135 -21.43 5.75 -32.03
N LYS A 136 -20.72 6.82 -32.44
CA LYS A 136 -21.21 7.75 -33.47
C LYS A 136 -21.31 7.11 -34.85
N SER A 137 -20.57 6.02 -35.07
CA SER A 137 -20.54 5.29 -36.36
C SER A 137 -21.46 4.05 -36.38
N TYR A 138 -22.06 3.67 -35.24
CA TYR A 138 -22.92 2.49 -35.15
C TYR A 138 -24.32 2.76 -35.75
N ARG A 139 -24.78 1.82 -36.60
CA ARG A 139 -26.18 1.74 -36.99
C ARG A 139 -26.98 0.95 -35.94
N LYS A 140 -28.26 1.26 -35.82
CA LYS A 140 -29.17 0.61 -34.87
C LYS A 140 -29.20 -0.92 -35.14
N GLY A 141 -28.56 -1.69 -34.23
CA GLY A 141 -28.48 -3.16 -34.35
C GLY A 141 -27.08 -3.78 -34.25
N ASP A 142 -26.03 -2.94 -34.27
CA ASP A 142 -24.66 -3.41 -34.04
C ASP A 142 -24.35 -3.54 -32.56
N GLU A 143 -23.86 -4.68 -32.08
CA GLU A 143 -23.38 -4.83 -30.72
C GLU A 143 -22.00 -4.23 -30.55
N PRO A 144 -21.68 -3.55 -29.44
CA PRO A 144 -20.35 -3.06 -29.16
C PRO A 144 -19.40 -4.23 -28.92
N THR A 145 -18.54 -4.53 -29.91
CA THR A 145 -17.71 -5.75 -29.97
C THR A 145 -16.36 -5.65 -29.28
N SER A 146 -15.98 -4.49 -28.75
CA SER A 146 -14.63 -4.33 -28.18
C SER A 146 -14.63 -4.32 -26.65
N ILE A 147 -14.15 -5.41 -26.05
CA ILE A 147 -13.80 -5.47 -24.62
C ILE A 147 -12.31 -5.16 -24.52
N TYR A 148 -11.96 -4.12 -23.76
CA TYR A 148 -10.59 -3.78 -23.46
C TYR A 148 -10.22 -4.33 -22.08
N HIS A 149 -9.16 -5.11 -22.01
CA HIS A 149 -8.55 -5.60 -20.79
C HIS A 149 -7.10 -5.12 -20.77
N ILE A 150 -6.73 -4.30 -19.77
CA ILE A 150 -5.37 -3.80 -19.59
C ILE A 150 -4.88 -4.25 -18.24
N GLU A 151 -3.77 -4.98 -18.21
CA GLU A 151 -3.08 -5.38 -17.00
C GLU A 151 -1.82 -4.53 -16.81
N TYR A 152 -1.55 -4.17 -15.57
CA TYR A 152 -0.36 -3.43 -15.16
C TYR A 152 0.41 -4.27 -14.17
N GLU A 153 1.67 -4.54 -14.46
CA GLU A 153 2.57 -5.22 -13.55
C GLU A 153 3.10 -4.22 -12.52
N PRO A 154 2.75 -4.35 -11.22
CA PRO A 154 3.26 -3.45 -10.20
C PRO A 154 4.76 -3.66 -10.01
N ARG A 155 5.46 -2.62 -9.56
CA ARG A 155 6.89 -2.72 -9.26
C ARG A 155 7.25 -2.07 -7.93
N LEU A 156 8.23 -2.63 -7.25
CA LEU A 156 8.78 -2.06 -6.03
C LEU A 156 9.76 -0.93 -6.38
N ILE A 157 9.52 0.23 -5.78
CA ILE A 157 10.41 1.39 -5.85
C ILE A 157 11.17 1.48 -4.53
N VAL A 158 12.40 0.99 -4.53
CA VAL A 158 13.25 0.98 -3.33
C VAL A 158 13.81 2.37 -3.08
N ARG A 159 13.73 2.83 -1.83
CA ARG A 159 14.28 4.09 -1.31
C ARG A 159 14.92 3.89 0.06
N GLY A 160 15.05 4.95 0.83
CA GLY A 160 15.79 4.96 2.09
C GLY A 160 15.08 4.32 3.30
N SER A 161 13.80 3.98 3.19
CA SER A 161 13.03 3.46 4.34
C SER A 161 13.12 1.95 4.56
N THR A 162 13.85 1.23 3.72
CA THR A 162 14.07 -0.22 3.86
C THR A 162 15.54 -0.57 3.81
N GLY A 163 15.93 -1.56 4.61
CA GLY A 163 17.29 -2.08 4.71
C GLY A 163 17.31 -3.51 5.23
N TYR A 164 18.50 -3.99 5.54
CA TYR A 164 18.64 -5.31 6.18
C TYR A 164 18.08 -5.28 7.59
N ALA A 165 17.49 -6.40 8.02
CA ALA A 165 17.06 -6.56 9.40
C ALA A 165 18.28 -6.48 10.36
N PRO A 166 18.13 -5.88 11.55
CA PRO A 166 19.20 -5.89 12.55
C PRO A 166 19.61 -7.32 12.92
N ASP A 167 20.92 -7.57 13.06
CA ASP A 167 21.49 -8.91 13.32
C ASP A 167 21.04 -9.55 14.66
N ALA A 168 20.30 -8.86 15.50
CA ALA A 168 20.03 -9.23 16.88
C ALA A 168 18.57 -9.56 17.23
N VAL A 169 17.71 -9.84 16.27
CA VAL A 169 16.39 -10.37 16.61
C VAL A 169 16.46 -11.88 16.61
N SER A 170 16.92 -12.48 17.74
CA SER A 170 16.76 -13.91 17.96
C SER A 170 15.26 -14.18 18.19
N TYR A 171 14.61 -14.71 17.20
CA TYR A 171 13.28 -15.29 17.33
C TYR A 171 13.40 -16.63 18.08
N THR A 172 13.42 -16.57 19.41
CA THR A 172 13.30 -17.77 20.28
C THR A 172 11.83 -18.02 20.58
#